data_4b1ee0184a67f524e858fd6357a6ba31
#
_entry.id   4b1ee0184a67f524e858fd6357a6ba31
#
_cell.length_a   1.000
_cell.length_b   1.000
_cell.length_c   1.000
_cell.angle_alpha   90.00
_cell.angle_beta   90.00
_cell.angle_gamma   90.00
#
_symmetry.space_group_name_H-M   'P 1'
#
loop_
_entity.id
_entity.type
_entity.pdbx_description
1 polymer ?
#
loop_
_entity_poly.entity_id
_entity_poly.type
_entity_poly.pdbx_seq_one_letter_code
_entity_poly.pdbx_strand_id
1 'polypeptide(L)'
;MRTPGTRVAIEGPYWNFTDAARSQLGVTLIGIGIGIAPIRALLEATAVVPGMATVILRAHSPEQLYLVDEIDALCRAKGAQLLALVGPRSSNPDDPTWLPEQCGTMSLADLVPHLAQSDVYVCGPQSAADLVIADALAAGTPPSAIHNERFSW
;
A
#
# COMPACT_ATOMS: atom_id res chain seq x y z
N MET A 1 15.65 18.80 12.26
CA MET A 1 16.12 18.17 11.94
C MET A 1 16.50 17.88 11.70
N ARG A 2 16.89 18.12 11.35
CA ARG A 2 17.66 17.71 10.98
C ARG A 2 17.96 18.32 10.31
N THR A 3 18.26 19.06 10.10
CA THR A 3 18.80 19.31 9.43
C THR A 3 19.21 19.06 8.75
N PRO A 4 19.27 19.57 8.18
CA PRO A 4 19.49 19.06 7.24
C PRO A 4 20.17 18.33 7.08
N GLY A 5 20.24 18.35 6.85
CA GLY A 5 20.99 17.54 6.50
C GLY A 5 20.84 16.42 6.83
N THR A 6 20.54 16.28 7.16
CA THR A 6 20.47 15.23 7.43
C THR A 6 19.82 14.53 6.78
N ARG A 7 19.50 14.57 6.06
CA ARG A 7 19.03 13.70 5.50
C ARG A 7 19.72 12.87 5.12
N VAL A 8 19.85 12.36 5.14
CA VAL A 8 20.59 11.67 4.97
C VAL A 8 20.40 10.43 4.78
N ALA A 9 20.22 9.88 5.14
CA ALA A 9 20.21 8.60 5.22
C ALA A 9 19.18 7.88 4.65
N ILE A 10 18.60 8.20 3.81
CA ILE A 10 17.61 7.51 3.41
C ILE A 10 17.79 6.89 2.20
N GLU A 11 18.85 6.69 1.71
CA GLU A 11 19.01 6.23 0.50
C GLU A 11 18.68 4.85 0.36
N GLY A 12 19.31 3.94 0.22
CA GLY A 12 19.21 2.54 0.06
C GLY A 12 17.81 1.97 -0.10
N PRO A 13 17.08 1.85 0.97
CA PRO A 13 15.79 1.17 0.95
C PRO A 13 14.76 1.79 0.03
N TYR A 14 14.85 3.09 -0.20
CA TYR A 14 13.85 3.78 -0.99
C TYR A 14 14.06 3.66 -2.49
N TRP A 15 15.13 3.05 -2.93
CA TRP A 15 15.44 2.99 -4.34
C TRP A 15 14.40 2.22 -5.14
N ASN A 16 13.81 1.18 -4.55
CA ASN A 16 12.83 0.38 -5.22
C ASN A 16 11.40 0.83 -4.95
N PHE A 17 11.23 1.84 -4.08
CA PHE A 17 9.90 2.31 -3.73
C PHE A 17 9.60 3.61 -4.45
N THR A 18 9.68 3.58 -5.77
CA THR A 18 9.42 4.73 -6.63
C THR A 18 8.67 4.29 -7.87
N ASP A 19 8.05 5.25 -8.55
CA ASP A 19 7.36 4.97 -9.80
C ASP A 19 8.32 4.44 -10.87
N ALA A 20 9.58 4.77 -10.77
CA ALA A 20 10.58 4.30 -11.74
C ALA A 20 10.76 2.77 -11.71
N ALA A 21 10.38 2.12 -10.62
CA ALA A 21 10.47 0.67 -10.50
C ALA A 21 9.28 -0.06 -11.12
N ARG A 22 8.32 0.66 -11.67
CA ARG A 22 7.13 0.04 -12.24
C ARG A 22 7.43 -0.79 -13.47
N SER A 23 6.70 -1.89 -13.58
CA SER A 23 6.78 -2.77 -14.74
C SER A 23 5.42 -3.06 -15.36
N GLN A 24 4.33 -2.68 -14.69
CA GLN A 24 2.98 -2.95 -15.13
C GLN A 24 2.21 -1.66 -15.41
N LEU A 25 1.13 -1.79 -16.18
CA LEU A 25 0.27 -0.66 -16.49
C LEU A 25 -0.49 -0.17 -15.27
N GLY A 26 -1.01 -1.08 -14.48
CA GLY A 26 -1.76 -0.77 -13.27
C GLY A 26 -0.86 -0.59 -12.07
N VAL A 27 -1.41 0.01 -11.02
CA VAL A 27 -0.68 0.19 -9.77
C VAL A 27 -1.62 0.03 -8.59
N THR A 28 -1.15 -0.67 -7.56
CA THR A 28 -1.88 -0.86 -6.32
C THR A 28 -0.97 -0.37 -5.19
N LEU A 29 -1.40 0.67 -4.49
CA LEU A 29 -0.63 1.30 -3.43
C LEU A 29 -1.27 0.98 -2.09
N ILE A 30 -0.55 0.32 -1.19
CA ILE A 30 -1.09 -0.10 0.10
C ILE A 30 -0.28 0.51 1.23
N GLY A 31 -0.92 1.38 2.00
CA GLY A 31 -0.31 2.01 3.17
C GLY A 31 -0.97 1.53 4.44
N ILE A 32 -0.17 1.06 5.39
CA ILE A 32 -0.66 0.50 6.64
C ILE A 32 -0.11 1.32 7.80
N GLY A 33 -0.99 1.95 8.54
CA GLY A 33 -0.60 2.77 9.69
C GLY A 33 0.33 3.90 9.27
N ILE A 34 1.54 3.93 9.82
CA ILE A 34 2.51 4.97 9.48
C ILE A 34 2.99 4.88 8.03
N GLY A 35 2.71 3.77 7.34
CA GLY A 35 3.03 3.63 5.93
C GLY A 35 2.16 4.47 5.01
N ILE A 36 1.13 5.11 5.55
CA ILE A 36 0.23 5.95 4.75
C ILE A 36 0.96 7.16 4.16
N ALA A 37 1.87 7.78 4.92
CA ALA A 37 2.58 8.97 4.44
C ALA A 37 3.46 8.69 3.22
N PRO A 38 4.30 7.64 3.20
CA PRO A 38 5.04 7.30 1.99
C PRO A 38 4.15 6.96 0.80
N ILE A 39 3.01 6.33 1.06
CA ILE A 39 2.06 6.02 -0.02
C ILE A 39 1.46 7.29 -0.61
N ARG A 40 1.15 8.28 0.22
CA ARG A 40 0.66 9.57 -0.27
C ARG A 40 1.68 10.23 -1.18
N ALA A 41 2.94 10.22 -0.78
CA ALA A 41 4.01 10.80 -1.58
C ALA A 41 4.20 10.06 -2.91
N LEU A 42 4.14 8.74 -2.87
CA LEU A 42 4.26 7.93 -4.07
C LEU A 42 3.09 8.17 -5.03
N LEU A 43 1.88 8.25 -4.49
CA LEU A 43 0.69 8.52 -5.32
C LEU A 43 0.81 9.86 -6.04
N GLU A 44 1.32 10.88 -5.35
CA GLU A 44 1.49 12.19 -5.97
C GLU A 44 2.46 12.13 -7.16
N ALA A 45 3.51 11.34 -7.03
CA ALA A 45 4.55 11.24 -8.06
C ALA A 45 4.23 10.24 -9.17
N THR A 46 3.25 9.38 -8.96
CA THR A 46 3.00 8.27 -9.88
C THR A 46 2.09 8.68 -11.04
N ALA A 47 2.47 8.30 -12.25
CA ALA A 47 1.59 8.44 -13.40
C ALA A 47 0.55 7.32 -13.37
N VAL A 48 -0.71 7.68 -13.34
CA VAL A 48 -1.81 6.74 -13.21
C VAL A 48 -2.63 6.68 -14.48
N VAL A 49 -2.92 5.46 -14.94
CA VAL A 49 -3.91 5.25 -15.99
C VAL A 49 -5.28 5.19 -15.30
N PRO A 50 -6.21 6.09 -15.62
CA PRO A 50 -7.51 6.10 -14.95
C PRO A 50 -8.19 4.74 -15.02
N GLY A 51 -8.71 4.30 -13.89
CA GLY A 51 -9.34 2.98 -13.78
C GLY A 51 -8.36 1.84 -13.51
N MET A 52 -7.06 2.09 -13.57
CA MET A 52 -6.04 1.07 -13.39
C MET A 52 -5.18 1.32 -12.14
N ALA A 53 -5.72 2.04 -11.16
CA ALA A 53 -5.00 2.32 -9.93
C ALA A 53 -5.94 2.18 -8.74
N THR A 54 -5.45 1.54 -7.68
CA THR A 54 -6.18 1.41 -6.43
C THR A 54 -5.24 1.75 -5.29
N VAL A 55 -5.73 2.58 -4.37
CA VAL A 55 -5.01 2.94 -3.16
C VAL A 55 -5.77 2.33 -1.99
N ILE A 56 -5.08 1.56 -1.15
CA ILE A 56 -5.67 0.95 0.02
C ILE A 56 -4.97 1.53 1.26
N LEU A 57 -5.76 2.13 2.14
CA LEU A 57 -5.27 2.63 3.42
C LEU A 57 -5.80 1.71 4.50
N ARG A 58 -4.90 1.12 5.25
CA ARG A 58 -5.24 0.17 6.30
C ARG A 58 -4.89 0.78 7.64
N ALA A 59 -5.88 0.88 8.53
CA ALA A 59 -5.68 1.41 9.86
C ALA A 59 -6.51 0.64 10.87
N HIS A 60 -6.02 0.59 12.11
CA HIS A 60 -6.73 -0.08 13.19
C HIS A 60 -7.95 0.72 13.63
N SER A 61 -7.86 2.04 13.59
CA SER A 61 -8.93 2.95 13.99
C SER A 61 -8.99 4.15 13.04
N PRO A 62 -10.14 4.85 12.97
CA PRO A 62 -10.29 6.00 12.06
C PRO A 62 -9.28 7.12 12.34
N GLU A 63 -8.87 7.30 13.58
CA GLU A 63 -7.92 8.35 13.95
C GLU A 63 -6.56 8.18 13.29
N GLN A 64 -6.25 6.98 12.84
CA GLN A 64 -4.97 6.69 12.20
C GLN A 64 -4.97 7.00 10.71
N LEU A 65 -6.10 7.39 10.14
CA LEU A 65 -6.19 7.77 8.73
C LEU A 65 -5.94 9.26 8.55
N TYR A 66 -4.78 9.74 9.00
CA TYR A 66 -4.53 11.17 9.11
C TYR A 66 -4.30 11.91 7.78
N LEU A 67 -4.08 11.22 6.68
CA LEU A 67 -3.90 11.84 5.37
C LEU A 67 -5.00 11.47 4.39
N VAL A 68 -6.11 10.94 4.89
CA VAL A 68 -7.13 10.37 4.01
C VAL A 68 -7.73 11.41 3.06
N ASP A 69 -7.93 12.64 3.53
CA ASP A 69 -8.55 13.68 2.68
C ASP A 69 -7.63 14.08 1.53
N GLU A 70 -6.33 14.20 1.80
CA GLU A 70 -5.35 14.51 0.75
C GLU A 70 -5.26 13.38 -0.27
N ILE A 71 -5.25 12.14 0.21
CA ILE A 71 -5.16 10.99 -0.66
C ILE A 71 -6.42 10.83 -1.49
N ASP A 72 -7.58 11.09 -0.90
CA ASP A 72 -8.85 11.07 -1.64
C ASP A 72 -8.84 12.08 -2.77
N ALA A 73 -8.36 13.30 -2.51
CA ALA A 73 -8.28 14.33 -3.54
C ALA A 73 -7.33 13.91 -4.67
N LEU A 74 -6.19 13.32 -4.33
CA LEU A 74 -5.25 12.83 -5.34
C LEU A 74 -5.86 11.70 -6.16
N CYS A 75 -6.57 10.78 -5.52
CA CYS A 75 -7.22 9.67 -6.22
C CYS A 75 -8.26 10.18 -7.20
N ARG A 76 -9.07 11.15 -6.78
CA ARG A 76 -10.09 11.73 -7.66
C ARG A 76 -9.46 12.42 -8.86
N ALA A 77 -8.37 13.18 -8.61
CA ALA A 77 -7.70 13.89 -9.69
C ALA A 77 -7.06 12.95 -10.71
N LYS A 78 -6.61 11.78 -10.26
CA LYS A 78 -5.88 10.83 -11.11
C LYS A 78 -6.74 9.70 -11.66
N GLY A 79 -7.97 9.57 -11.20
CA GLY A 79 -8.83 8.46 -11.63
C GLY A 79 -8.48 7.15 -10.92
N ALA A 80 -7.98 7.22 -9.69
CA ALA A 80 -7.66 6.05 -8.88
C ALA A 80 -8.79 5.78 -7.89
N GLN A 81 -8.96 4.52 -7.53
CA GLN A 81 -9.93 4.11 -6.52
C GLN A 81 -9.27 4.14 -5.15
N LEU A 82 -10.00 4.62 -4.15
CA LEU A 82 -9.53 4.64 -2.77
C LEU A 82 -10.36 3.68 -1.92
N LEU A 83 -9.69 2.80 -1.20
CA LEU A 83 -10.32 1.93 -0.22
C LEU A 83 -9.71 2.20 1.14
N ALA A 84 -10.52 2.63 2.09
CA ALA A 84 -10.06 2.84 3.47
C ALA A 84 -10.60 1.67 4.32
N LEU A 85 -9.71 0.82 4.77
CA LEU A 85 -10.06 -0.39 5.52
C LEU A 85 -9.67 -0.18 6.98
N VAL A 86 -10.65 -0.01 7.83
CA VAL A 86 -10.45 0.36 9.23
C VAL A 86 -11.03 -0.69 10.14
N GLY A 87 -10.31 -1.05 11.17
CA GLY A 87 -10.76 -1.98 12.18
C GLY A 87 -9.70 -2.98 12.58
N PRO A 88 -9.94 -3.73 13.66
CA PRO A 88 -8.99 -4.75 14.12
C PRO A 88 -8.92 -5.91 13.14
N ARG A 89 -7.77 -6.56 13.10
CA ARG A 89 -7.61 -7.78 12.31
C ARG A 89 -8.36 -8.92 12.95
N SER A 90 -8.66 -9.96 12.14
CA SER A 90 -9.19 -11.20 12.68
C SER A 90 -8.22 -11.78 13.71
N SER A 91 -8.77 -12.31 14.79
CA SER A 91 -7.98 -12.92 15.85
C SER A 91 -7.72 -14.41 15.61
N ASN A 92 -8.12 -14.94 14.47
CA ASN A 92 -7.93 -16.35 14.16
C ASN A 92 -6.46 -16.64 13.86
N PRO A 93 -5.72 -17.34 14.73
CA PRO A 93 -4.31 -17.61 14.50
C PRO A 93 -4.06 -18.59 13.35
N ASP A 94 -5.07 -19.37 12.96
CA ASP A 94 -4.94 -20.34 11.89
C ASP A 94 -5.13 -19.73 10.51
N ASP A 95 -5.60 -18.48 10.47
CA ASP A 95 -5.85 -17.78 9.21
C ASP A 95 -5.43 -16.31 9.37
N PRO A 96 -4.14 -16.06 9.47
CA PRO A 96 -3.66 -14.69 9.66
C PRO A 96 -3.93 -13.85 8.42
N THR A 97 -4.44 -12.64 8.64
CA THR A 97 -4.73 -11.72 7.56
C THR A 97 -4.35 -10.29 7.96
N TRP A 98 -4.09 -9.45 6.95
CA TRP A 98 -3.85 -8.03 7.16
C TRP A 98 -5.15 -7.23 7.10
N LEU A 99 -6.25 -7.86 6.66
CA LEU A 99 -7.52 -7.20 6.48
C LEU A 99 -8.30 -7.06 7.78
N PRO A 100 -9.20 -6.07 7.88
CA PRO A 100 -10.08 -5.97 9.04
C PRO A 100 -11.01 -7.18 9.14
N GLU A 101 -11.44 -7.46 10.35
CA GLU A 101 -12.29 -8.60 10.63
C GLU A 101 -13.57 -8.62 9.78
N GLN A 102 -14.15 -7.45 9.52
CA GLN A 102 -15.38 -7.37 8.73
C GLN A 102 -15.18 -7.76 7.26
N CYS A 103 -13.96 -7.85 6.79
CA CYS A 103 -13.69 -8.30 5.43
C CYS A 103 -13.79 -9.82 5.27
N GLY A 104 -13.86 -10.55 6.39
CA GLY A 104 -14.03 -12.00 6.36
C GLY A 104 -12.89 -12.69 5.62
N THR A 105 -13.23 -13.48 4.63
CA THR A 105 -12.26 -14.25 3.86
C THR A 105 -11.83 -13.59 2.56
N MET A 106 -12.08 -12.30 2.40
CA MET A 106 -11.67 -11.58 1.20
C MET A 106 -10.14 -11.59 1.06
N SER A 107 -9.69 -11.52 -0.18
CA SER A 107 -8.27 -11.44 -0.50
C SER A 107 -8.00 -10.13 -1.23
N LEU A 108 -6.72 -9.83 -1.43
CA LEU A 108 -6.33 -8.65 -2.21
C LEU A 108 -6.90 -8.71 -3.62
N ALA A 109 -6.96 -9.89 -4.23
CA ALA A 109 -7.54 -10.05 -5.56
C ALA A 109 -9.01 -9.66 -5.60
N ASP A 110 -9.75 -9.89 -4.51
CA ASP A 110 -11.15 -9.50 -4.43
C ASP A 110 -11.31 -7.98 -4.37
N LEU A 111 -10.34 -7.29 -3.78
CA LEU A 111 -10.40 -5.84 -3.61
C LEU A 111 -9.90 -5.10 -4.85
N VAL A 112 -9.00 -5.70 -5.63
CA VAL A 112 -8.34 -5.04 -6.75
C VAL A 112 -8.53 -5.86 -8.01
N PRO A 113 -9.56 -5.52 -8.82
CA PRO A 113 -9.84 -6.29 -10.04
C PRO A 113 -8.68 -6.33 -11.04
N HIS A 114 -7.84 -5.28 -11.08
CA HIS A 114 -6.73 -5.21 -12.02
C HIS A 114 -5.40 -5.69 -11.42
N LEU A 115 -5.46 -6.45 -10.34
CA LEU A 115 -4.26 -6.84 -9.60
C LEU A 115 -3.23 -7.57 -10.47
N ALA A 116 -3.69 -8.42 -11.39
CA ALA A 116 -2.79 -9.16 -12.25
C ALA A 116 -1.98 -8.27 -13.20
N GLN A 117 -2.44 -7.03 -13.45
CA GLN A 117 -1.74 -6.07 -14.28
C GLN A 117 -1.20 -4.90 -13.47
N SER A 118 -0.98 -5.10 -12.17
CA SER A 118 -0.53 -4.04 -11.27
C SER A 118 0.84 -4.34 -10.70
N ASP A 119 1.63 -3.27 -10.58
CA ASP A 119 2.70 -3.29 -9.58
C ASP A 119 2.04 -3.04 -8.23
N VAL A 120 2.51 -3.75 -7.22
CA VAL A 120 2.00 -3.63 -5.85
C VAL A 120 3.07 -2.97 -5.00
N TYR A 121 2.73 -1.83 -4.41
CA TYR A 121 3.60 -1.12 -3.48
C TYR A 121 2.98 -1.21 -2.10
N VAL A 122 3.74 -1.71 -1.14
CA VAL A 122 3.25 -1.81 0.24
C VAL A 122 4.22 -1.16 1.20
N CYS A 123 3.68 -0.35 2.11
CA CYS A 123 4.47 0.35 3.11
C CYS A 123 3.77 0.22 4.45
N GLY A 124 4.50 -0.23 5.46
CA GLY A 124 3.96 -0.40 6.80
C GLY A 124 4.81 -1.31 7.67
N PRO A 125 4.29 -1.71 8.82
CA PRO A 125 5.00 -2.64 9.69
C PRO A 125 5.31 -3.95 8.98
N GLN A 126 6.46 -4.52 9.26
CA GLN A 126 6.93 -5.70 8.55
C GLN A 126 5.95 -6.86 8.59
N SER A 127 5.38 -7.14 9.75
CA SER A 127 4.46 -8.28 9.89
C SER A 127 3.23 -8.12 9.00
N ALA A 128 2.69 -6.92 8.90
CA ALA A 128 1.53 -6.65 8.05
C ALA A 128 1.93 -6.67 6.59
N ALA A 129 3.07 -6.07 6.25
CA ALA A 129 3.54 -6.04 4.87
C ALA A 129 3.80 -7.45 4.36
N ASP A 130 4.32 -8.34 5.19
CA ASP A 130 4.56 -9.73 4.80
C ASP A 130 3.27 -10.45 4.43
N LEU A 131 2.18 -10.16 5.15
CA LEU A 131 0.87 -10.75 4.84
C LEU A 131 0.32 -10.20 3.53
N VAL A 132 0.51 -8.92 3.26
CA VAL A 132 0.10 -8.33 1.98
C VAL A 132 0.87 -8.98 0.82
N ILE A 133 2.18 -9.13 0.99
CA ILE A 133 3.03 -9.73 -0.04
C ILE A 133 2.61 -11.18 -0.30
N ALA A 134 2.33 -11.95 0.75
CA ALA A 134 1.87 -13.32 0.59
C ALA A 134 0.55 -13.37 -0.16
N ASP A 135 -0.37 -12.46 0.14
CA ASP A 135 -1.65 -12.35 -0.53
C ASP A 135 -1.48 -12.01 -2.01
N ALA A 136 -0.60 -11.06 -2.32
CA ALA A 136 -0.33 -10.68 -3.71
C ALA A 136 0.30 -11.83 -4.50
N LEU A 137 1.23 -12.54 -3.89
CA LEU A 137 1.87 -13.69 -4.53
C LEU A 137 0.86 -14.81 -4.80
N ALA A 138 -0.03 -15.06 -3.84
CA ALA A 138 -1.08 -16.07 -3.99
C ALA A 138 -2.05 -15.71 -5.12
N ALA A 139 -2.23 -14.42 -5.38
CA ALA A 139 -3.08 -13.94 -6.46
C ALA A 139 -2.39 -13.95 -7.82
N GLY A 140 -1.12 -14.31 -7.87
CA GLY A 140 -0.38 -14.39 -9.12
C GLY A 140 0.47 -13.20 -9.47
N THR A 141 0.60 -12.22 -8.58
CA THR A 141 1.48 -11.08 -8.83
C THR A 141 2.93 -11.57 -8.84
N PRO A 142 3.69 -11.27 -9.89
CA PRO A 142 5.08 -11.73 -9.93
C PRO A 142 5.93 -10.98 -8.88
N PRO A 143 6.91 -11.65 -8.27
CA PRO A 143 7.75 -11.00 -7.26
C PRO A 143 8.41 -9.72 -7.76
N SER A 144 8.73 -9.64 -9.04
CA SER A 144 9.36 -8.44 -9.61
C SER A 144 8.42 -7.25 -9.65
N ALA A 145 7.11 -7.45 -9.50
CA ALA A 145 6.13 -6.38 -9.47
C ALA A 145 5.70 -6.01 -8.06
N ILE A 146 6.36 -6.55 -7.03
CA ILE A 146 6.06 -6.23 -5.65
C ILE A 146 7.19 -5.38 -5.06
N HIS A 147 6.83 -4.20 -4.57
CA HIS A 147 7.76 -3.22 -4.02
C HIS A 147 7.37 -2.94 -2.58
N ASN A 148 8.32 -3.04 -1.67
CA ASN A 148 8.05 -3.02 -0.26
C ASN A 148 8.98 -2.06 0.48
N GLU A 149 8.39 -1.18 1.29
CA GLU A 149 9.11 -0.33 2.21
C GLU A 149 8.72 -0.73 3.61
N ARG A 150 9.66 -1.22 4.38
CA ARG A 150 9.40 -1.72 5.72
C ARG A 150 9.92 -0.76 6.77
N PHE A 151 9.17 -0.65 7.85
CA PHE A 151 9.63 0.06 9.03
C PHE A 151 9.97 -0.96 10.11
N SER A 152 11.15 -0.84 10.65
CA SER A 152 11.57 -1.69 11.76
C SER A 152 12.27 -0.80 12.79
N TRP A 153 11.74 -0.79 13.99
CA TRP A 153 12.34 -0.07 15.12
C TRP A 153 12.14 -0.78 16.43
#